data_a69ae144f7f378c20eb837d333d42bbb
#
_entry.id   a69ae144f7f378c20eb837d333d42bbb
#
_cell.length_a   1.000
_cell.length_b   1.000
_cell.length_c   1.000
_cell.angle_alpha   90.00
_cell.angle_beta   90.00
_cell.angle_gamma   90.00
#
_symmetry.space_group_name_H-M   'P 1'
#
loop_
_entity.id
_entity.type
_entity.pdbx_description
1 polymer ?
#
loop_
_entity_poly.entity_id
_entity_poly.type
_entity_poly.pdbx_seq_one_letter_code
_entity_poly.pdbx_strand_id
1 'polypeptide(L)'
;TDAERLKNQEKETGAGSAALKKAWELCDEKKFGEAEEILADIRSAQVPREYYEELRETVRVGLQEQRARERAERAEAARKIREDRDKKRQQEREAAKAKKKK
;
A
#
# COMPACT_ATOMS: atom_id res chain seq x y z
N THR A 1 21.94 2.23 -10.92
CA THR A 1 20.52 2.31 -10.59
C THR A 1 19.77 1.05 -11.03
N ASP A 2 18.63 0.79 -10.44
CA ASP A 2 17.79 -0.37 -10.79
C ASP A 2 17.34 -0.31 -12.24
N ALA A 3 17.11 0.88 -12.77
CA ALA A 3 16.75 1.08 -14.17
C ALA A 3 17.88 0.64 -15.13
N GLU A 4 19.13 0.88 -14.76
CA GLU A 4 20.28 0.45 -15.55
C GLU A 4 20.47 -1.07 -15.53
N ARG A 5 20.27 -1.70 -14.38
CA ARG A 5 20.28 -3.16 -14.25
C ARG A 5 19.22 -3.79 -15.15
N LEU A 6 18.02 -3.20 -15.15
CA LEU A 6 16.89 -3.68 -15.95
C LEU A 6 17.16 -3.55 -17.46
N LYS A 7 17.72 -2.44 -17.90
CA LYS A 7 18.09 -2.26 -19.30
C LYS A 7 19.12 -3.28 -19.79
N ASN A 8 20.12 -3.55 -18.97
CA ASN A 8 21.13 -4.54 -19.30
C ASN A 8 20.52 -5.95 -19.35
N GLN A 9 19.55 -6.22 -18.50
CA GLN A 9 18.89 -7.50 -18.44
C GLN A 9 17.88 -7.73 -19.57
N GLU A 10 17.22 -6.68 -20.08
CA GLU A 10 16.36 -6.76 -21.26
C GLU A 10 17.07 -7.34 -22.47
N LYS A 11 18.36 -7.06 -22.60
CA LYS A 11 19.19 -7.62 -23.68
C LYS A 11 19.44 -9.11 -23.52
N GLU A 12 19.35 -9.64 -22.30
CA GLU A 12 19.68 -11.02 -21.98
C GLU A 12 18.47 -11.94 -21.89
N THR A 13 17.32 -11.48 -21.37
CA THR A 13 16.19 -12.34 -21.00
C THR A 13 14.87 -12.08 -21.75
N GLY A 14 14.77 -11.06 -22.57
CA GLY A 14 13.60 -10.84 -23.44
C GLY A 14 12.33 -10.41 -22.70
N ALA A 15 11.19 -11.09 -22.95
CA ALA A 15 9.87 -10.71 -22.47
C ALA A 15 9.72 -10.67 -20.92
N GLY A 16 10.44 -11.53 -20.22
CA GLY A 16 10.45 -11.57 -18.76
C GLY A 16 11.01 -10.30 -18.15
N SER A 17 12.03 -9.68 -18.76
CA SER A 17 12.64 -8.47 -18.25
C SER A 17 11.81 -7.22 -18.52
N ALA A 18 10.99 -7.20 -19.57
CA ALA A 18 10.05 -6.10 -19.81
C ALA A 18 8.98 -6.04 -18.71
N ALA A 19 8.44 -7.20 -18.32
CA ALA A 19 7.49 -7.29 -17.21
C ALA A 19 8.14 -6.91 -15.88
N LEU A 20 9.35 -7.33 -15.64
CA LEU A 20 10.12 -6.99 -14.44
C LEU A 20 10.34 -5.48 -14.34
N LYS A 21 10.71 -4.84 -15.45
CA LYS A 21 10.89 -3.41 -15.53
C LYS A 21 9.59 -2.66 -15.19
N LYS A 22 8.48 -3.10 -15.74
CA LYS A 22 7.17 -2.51 -15.47
C LYS A 22 6.78 -2.65 -14.00
N ALA A 23 7.04 -3.81 -13.40
CA ALA A 23 6.79 -4.01 -11.98
C ALA A 23 7.63 -3.08 -11.10
N TRP A 24 8.90 -2.86 -11.44
CA TRP A 24 9.74 -1.90 -10.73
C TRP A 24 9.23 -0.46 -10.88
N GLU A 25 8.78 -0.08 -12.06
CA GLU A 25 8.17 1.23 -12.28
C GLU A 25 6.92 1.43 -11.42
N LEU A 26 6.10 0.40 -11.29
CA LEU A 26 4.92 0.42 -10.42
C LEU A 26 5.30 0.54 -8.94
N CYS A 27 6.38 -0.10 -8.52
CA CYS A 27 6.91 0.06 -7.16
C CYS A 27 7.36 1.49 -6.90
N ASP A 28 8.04 2.11 -7.87
CA ASP A 28 8.48 3.51 -7.77
C ASP A 28 7.28 4.47 -7.65
N GLU A 29 6.18 4.15 -8.30
CA GLU A 29 4.92 4.90 -8.24
C GLU A 29 4.07 4.52 -7.01
N LYS A 30 4.55 3.63 -6.17
CA LYS A 30 3.86 3.08 -4.99
C LYS A 30 2.58 2.31 -5.32
N LYS A 31 2.48 1.78 -6.53
CA LYS A 31 1.36 0.93 -6.98
C LYS A 31 1.69 -0.53 -6.74
N PHE A 32 1.88 -0.90 -5.48
CA PHE A 32 2.34 -2.23 -5.08
C PHE A 32 1.35 -3.35 -5.41
N GLY A 33 0.05 -3.08 -5.38
CA GLY A 33 -0.97 -4.06 -5.75
C GLY A 33 -0.86 -4.46 -7.23
N GLU A 34 -0.67 -3.48 -8.11
CA GLU A 34 -0.48 -3.73 -9.55
C GLU A 34 0.86 -4.44 -9.81
N ALA A 35 1.91 -4.07 -9.07
CA ALA A 35 3.20 -4.75 -9.15
C ALA A 35 3.10 -6.22 -8.72
N GLU A 36 2.30 -6.51 -7.70
CA GLU A 36 2.05 -7.88 -7.24
C GLU A 36 1.38 -8.72 -8.35
N GLU A 37 0.43 -8.16 -9.08
CA GLU A 37 -0.23 -8.85 -10.19
C GLU A 37 0.76 -9.21 -11.28
N ILE A 38 1.66 -8.29 -11.64
CA ILE A 38 2.71 -8.56 -12.63
C ILE A 38 3.68 -9.62 -12.10
N LEU A 39 4.02 -9.56 -10.82
CA LEU A 39 4.89 -10.52 -10.17
C LEU A 39 4.32 -11.94 -10.22
N ALA A 40 3.01 -12.08 -10.06
CA ALA A 40 2.33 -13.37 -10.15
C ALA A 40 2.42 -13.97 -11.57
N ASP A 41 2.44 -13.13 -12.59
CA ASP A 41 2.58 -13.56 -13.98
C ASP A 41 4.04 -13.88 -14.36
N ILE A 42 5.01 -13.27 -13.69
CA ILE A 42 6.44 -13.54 -13.92
C ILE A 42 6.82 -14.83 -13.21
N ARG A 43 7.36 -15.78 -13.96
CA ARG A 43 7.95 -16.99 -13.39
C ARG A 43 9.42 -16.75 -13.13
N SER A 44 9.93 -17.27 -12.01
CA SER A 44 11.36 -17.16 -11.66
C SER A 44 12.29 -17.77 -12.73
N ALA A 45 11.78 -18.66 -13.58
CA ALA A 45 12.52 -19.24 -14.70
C ALA A 45 12.70 -18.25 -15.85
N GLN A 46 11.88 -17.21 -15.96
CA GLN A 46 11.94 -16.19 -17.03
C GLN A 46 12.94 -15.08 -16.72
N VAL A 47 13.28 -14.88 -15.46
CA VAL A 47 14.22 -13.86 -15.00
C VAL A 47 15.16 -14.48 -13.98
N PRO A 48 16.38 -13.94 -13.79
CA PRO A 48 17.27 -14.42 -12.75
C PRO A 48 16.60 -14.38 -11.37
N ARG A 49 16.78 -15.46 -10.62
CA ARG A 49 16.14 -15.63 -9.32
C ARG A 49 16.39 -14.48 -8.35
N GLU A 50 17.60 -13.97 -8.34
CA GLU A 50 17.99 -12.84 -7.47
C GLU A 50 17.14 -11.61 -7.72
N TYR A 51 16.90 -11.27 -8.97
CA TYR A 51 16.09 -10.12 -9.35
C TYR A 51 14.61 -10.33 -9.01
N TYR A 52 14.13 -11.54 -9.23
CA TYR A 52 12.77 -11.91 -8.88
C TYR A 52 12.52 -11.80 -7.37
N GLU A 53 13.45 -12.33 -6.56
CA GLU A 53 13.33 -12.30 -5.10
C GLU A 53 13.44 -10.88 -4.55
N GLU A 54 14.32 -10.06 -5.11
CA GLU A 54 14.46 -8.65 -4.74
C GLU A 54 13.17 -7.87 -5.00
N LEU A 55 12.58 -8.05 -6.18
CA LEU A 55 11.31 -7.43 -6.53
C LEU A 55 10.18 -7.91 -5.61
N ARG A 56 10.10 -9.22 -5.40
CA ARG A 56 9.10 -9.83 -4.52
C ARG A 56 9.17 -9.25 -3.11
N GLU A 57 10.37 -9.10 -2.56
CA GLU A 57 10.58 -8.53 -1.25
C GLU A 57 10.17 -7.05 -1.20
N THR A 58 10.54 -6.29 -2.21
CA THR A 58 10.16 -4.87 -2.33
C THR A 58 8.65 -4.69 -2.38
N VAL A 59 7.95 -5.50 -3.16
CA VAL A 59 6.49 -5.49 -3.24
C VAL A 59 5.86 -5.87 -1.91
N ARG A 60 6.38 -6.92 -1.26
CA ARG A 60 5.87 -7.39 0.03
C ARG A 60 5.97 -6.31 1.10
N VAL A 61 7.13 -5.69 1.23
CA VAL A 61 7.37 -4.63 2.21
C VAL A 61 6.49 -3.41 1.90
N GLY A 62 6.41 -3.02 0.63
CA GLY A 62 5.58 -1.90 0.20
C GLY A 62 4.10 -2.11 0.51
N LEU A 63 3.58 -3.31 0.27
CA LEU A 63 2.20 -3.66 0.61
C LEU A 63 1.95 -3.65 2.11
N GLN A 64 2.89 -4.15 2.91
CA GLN A 64 2.78 -4.12 4.37
C GLN A 64 2.71 -2.69 4.89
N GLU A 65 3.56 -1.81 4.40
CA GLU A 65 3.57 -0.40 4.77
C GLU A 65 2.29 0.30 4.36
N GLN A 66 1.81 0.03 3.15
CA GLN A 66 0.57 0.60 2.64
C GLN A 66 -0.63 0.18 3.51
N ARG A 67 -0.74 -1.11 3.82
CA ARG A 67 -1.81 -1.64 4.66
C ARG A 67 -1.76 -1.10 6.08
N ALA A 68 -0.56 -0.96 6.64
CA ALA A 68 -0.36 -0.37 7.97
C ALA A 68 -0.82 1.09 7.99
N ARG A 69 -0.48 1.85 6.96
CA ARG A 69 -0.91 3.25 6.81
C ARG A 69 -2.42 3.36 6.69
N GLU A 70 -3.03 2.54 5.85
CA GLU A 70 -4.48 2.50 5.68
C GLU A 70 -5.21 2.16 6.98
N ARG A 71 -4.69 1.17 7.74
CA ARG A 71 -5.25 0.81 9.04
C ARG A 71 -5.13 1.95 10.04
N ALA A 72 -3.99 2.65 10.06
CA ALA A 72 -3.79 3.82 10.93
C ALA A 72 -4.75 4.95 10.56
N GLU A 73 -4.95 5.23 9.28
CA GLU A 73 -5.90 6.23 8.81
C GLU A 73 -7.34 5.88 9.18
N ARG A 74 -7.74 4.62 9.03
CA ARG A 74 -9.07 4.14 9.42
C ARG A 74 -9.28 4.23 10.93
N ALA A 75 -8.27 3.87 11.72
CA ALA A 75 -8.33 3.99 13.17
C ALA A 75 -8.46 5.45 13.61
N GLU A 76 -7.71 6.34 12.98
CA GLU A 76 -7.81 7.79 13.22
C GLU A 76 -9.19 8.34 12.88
N ALA A 77 -9.73 7.97 11.72
CA ALA A 77 -11.07 8.37 11.29
C ALA A 77 -12.14 7.84 12.24
N ALA A 78 -12.04 6.58 12.67
CA ALA A 78 -12.97 5.99 13.63
C ALA A 78 -12.90 6.69 14.99
N ARG A 79 -11.71 7.06 15.44
CA ARG A 79 -11.49 7.79 16.67
C ARG A 79 -12.17 9.16 16.62
N LYS A 80 -12.02 9.90 15.53
CA LYS A 80 -12.64 11.21 15.33
C LYS A 80 -14.17 11.12 15.33
N ILE A 81 -14.72 10.13 14.66
CA ILE A 81 -16.18 9.90 14.64
C ILE A 81 -16.67 9.63 16.07
N ARG A 82 -15.93 8.82 16.83
CA ARG A 82 -16.30 8.48 18.21
C ARG A 82 -16.24 9.71 19.12
N GLU A 83 -15.20 10.52 19.02
CA GLU A 83 -15.05 11.75 19.78
C GLU A 83 -16.17 12.74 19.47
N ASP A 84 -16.51 12.95 18.20
CA ASP A 84 -17.60 13.83 17.79
C ASP A 84 -18.95 13.35 18.30
N ARG A 85 -19.17 12.04 18.28
CA ARG A 85 -20.39 11.42 18.80
C ARG A 85 -20.51 11.62 20.31
N ASP A 86 -19.41 11.45 21.04
CA ASP A 86 -19.37 11.64 22.49
C ASP A 86 -19.60 13.10 22.87
N LYS A 87 -18.99 14.02 22.15
CA LYS A 87 -19.22 15.47 22.34
C LYS A 87 -20.69 15.83 22.12
N LYS A 88 -21.28 15.29 21.08
CA LYS A 88 -22.69 15.54 20.76
C LYS A 88 -23.62 15.02 21.86
N ARG A 89 -23.36 13.80 22.37
CA ARG A 89 -24.11 13.24 23.50
C ARG A 89 -23.98 14.08 24.76
N GLN A 90 -22.78 14.56 25.05
CA GLN A 90 -22.52 15.40 26.20
C GLN A 90 -23.28 16.71 26.10
N GLN A 91 -23.28 17.34 24.93
CA GLN A 91 -24.07 18.57 24.68
C GLN A 91 -25.57 18.34 24.83
N GLU A 92 -26.08 17.21 24.34
CA GLU A 92 -27.48 16.85 24.49
C GLU A 92 -27.85 16.61 25.95
N ARG A 93 -26.98 16.00 26.75
CA ARG A 93 -27.17 15.79 28.19
C ARG A 93 -27.21 17.10 28.94
N GLU A 94 -26.32 18.03 28.63
CA GLU A 94 -26.27 19.36 29.24
C GLU A 94 -27.51 20.16 28.89
N ALA A 95 -27.93 20.11 27.63
CA ALA A 95 -29.17 20.77 27.21
C ALA A 95 -30.40 20.20 27.92
N ALA A 96 -30.46 18.86 28.09
CA ALA A 96 -31.54 18.21 28.81
C ALA A 96 -31.57 18.63 30.31
N LYS A 97 -30.39 18.71 30.94
CA LYS A 97 -30.27 19.18 32.33
C LYS A 97 -30.71 20.63 32.49
N ALA A 98 -30.35 21.50 31.56
CA ALA A 98 -30.74 22.89 31.54
C ALA A 98 -32.27 23.05 31.44
N LYS A 99 -32.90 22.20 30.61
CA LYS A 99 -34.38 22.19 30.50
C LYS A 99 -35.06 21.70 31.78
N LYS A 100 -34.48 20.73 32.50
CA LYS A 100 -35.04 20.22 33.75
C LYS A 100 -34.96 21.22 34.91
N LYS A 101 -34.01 22.12 34.89
CA LYS A 101 -33.85 23.15 35.93
C LYS A 101 -34.84 24.29 35.83
N LYS A 102 -35.56 24.39 34.76
CA LYS A 102 -36.65 25.33 34.60
C LYS A 102 -37.98 24.70 35.00
#